data_c02d621254b033af1371992993e62eb3
#
_entry.id   c02d621254b033af1371992993e62eb3
#
_cell.length_a   1.000
_cell.length_b   1.000
_cell.length_c   1.000
_cell.angle_alpha   90.00
_cell.angle_beta   90.00
_cell.angle_gamma   90.00
#
_symmetry.space_group_name_H-M   'P 1'
#
loop_
_entity.id
_entity.type
_entity.pdbx_description
1 polymer ?
#
loop_
_entity_poly.entity_id
_entity_poly.type
_entity_poly.pdbx_seq_one_letter_code
_entity_poly.pdbx_strand_id
1 'polypeptide(L)'
;MKKIFLNMAYALLGGLMLSACSAEEFSGANGELPNVADFADNFKIDVDQETNTANFTFDSKAGITPVWVIDGAYSSAFNLSKYYRKKGTYNVECFVKNRNGISKESVQKQFSVEKTKMNGFGGFVEDSEFNMFKGLALPNNPGNNDDPSHNPAFWYAPGWNMIAAPDCSLQKGCYTVKLPQATTDRWQAQMALLDLGISTSADKHYDFSCIITSAKGHNAVKVKLCDSGAGGDDIILFDSKDVNTGLEAGEPKCIFGSDLEGKDIQNLKVVFDFGGNQADDEIMIESLVLKDHANDDGTVVPVELKVPFDYNTAGNLWKDVDENQSFVNTNWFGDAGWAPIECTPVVKHEGNKHSIVIPVETPAEQWHAQWALTEVPVAIKMGQKVDFSCKVKTSAPLPLATFKLCDTGNDDSFLFADMYTDIQGEYVVRYDDAVIKGNNPGDMDKIKLVMDFAGAPKDAEITVSDIVLIVK
;
A
#
# COMPACT_ATOMS: atom_id res chain seq x y z
N MET A 1 21.89 -16.29 18.25
CA MET A 1 22.47 -17.64 18.15
C MET A 1 21.54 -18.68 17.50
N LYS A 2 20.23 -18.76 17.84
CA LYS A 2 19.32 -19.75 17.20
C LYS A 2 19.13 -19.56 15.67
N LYS A 3 19.08 -18.33 15.14
CA LYS A 3 18.95 -18.06 13.70
C LYS A 3 20.20 -18.47 12.90
N ILE A 4 21.38 -18.32 13.48
CA ILE A 4 22.64 -18.76 12.85
C ILE A 4 22.67 -20.29 12.76
N PHE A 5 22.17 -20.99 13.79
CA PHE A 5 22.07 -22.45 13.79
C PHE A 5 21.02 -22.96 12.79
N LEU A 6 19.88 -22.26 12.63
CA LEU A 6 18.85 -22.67 11.68
C LEU A 6 19.30 -22.46 10.23
N ASN A 7 19.93 -21.33 9.92
CA ASN A 7 20.50 -21.07 8.60
C ASN A 7 21.69 -21.99 8.29
N MET A 8 22.50 -22.35 9.31
CA MET A 8 23.52 -23.38 9.13
C MET A 8 22.91 -24.79 8.97
N ALA A 9 21.78 -25.09 9.61
CA ALA A 9 21.09 -26.36 9.43
C ALA A 9 20.47 -26.48 8.03
N TYR A 10 19.87 -25.39 7.50
CA TYR A 10 19.38 -25.38 6.11
C TYR A 10 20.53 -25.37 5.09
N ALA A 11 21.63 -24.68 5.36
CA ALA A 11 22.84 -24.75 4.53
C ALA A 11 23.50 -26.14 4.60
N LEU A 12 23.47 -26.80 5.76
CA LEU A 12 23.96 -28.18 5.89
C LEU A 12 23.01 -29.21 5.26
N LEU A 13 21.66 -29.03 5.39
CA LEU A 13 20.71 -29.90 4.69
C LEU A 13 20.76 -29.66 3.17
N GLY A 14 20.86 -28.39 2.73
CA GLY A 14 21.11 -28.09 1.31
C GLY A 14 22.43 -28.61 0.81
N GLY A 15 23.50 -28.51 1.62
CA GLY A 15 24.81 -29.08 1.34
C GLY A 15 24.86 -30.62 1.39
N LEU A 16 24.08 -31.24 2.29
CA LEU A 16 23.94 -32.69 2.35
C LEU A 16 23.06 -33.25 1.21
N MET A 17 22.09 -32.50 0.74
CA MET A 17 21.34 -32.90 -0.46
C MET A 17 22.19 -32.77 -1.73
N LEU A 18 23.10 -31.79 -1.78
CA LEU A 18 24.08 -31.66 -2.86
C LEU A 18 25.22 -32.70 -2.77
N SER A 19 25.58 -33.15 -1.55
CA SER A 19 26.60 -34.17 -1.37
C SER A 19 26.03 -35.61 -1.41
N ALA A 20 24.71 -35.79 -1.20
CA ALA A 20 24.05 -37.08 -1.44
C ALA A 20 23.83 -37.38 -2.94
N CYS A 21 24.05 -36.38 -3.80
CA CYS A 21 24.22 -36.52 -5.24
C CYS A 21 25.68 -36.44 -5.67
N SER A 22 26.65 -36.74 -4.79
CA SER A 22 27.96 -37.16 -5.30
C SER A 22 27.69 -38.46 -6.06
N ALA A 23 27.73 -38.37 -7.37
CA ALA A 23 27.59 -39.52 -8.24
C ALA A 23 28.49 -40.61 -7.67
N GLU A 24 27.91 -41.72 -7.19
CA GLU A 24 28.65 -42.99 -7.23
C GLU A 24 29.22 -43.04 -8.62
N GLU A 25 30.52 -43.16 -8.74
CA GLU A 25 31.20 -43.41 -10.00
C GLU A 25 30.68 -44.75 -10.56
N PHE A 26 29.51 -44.69 -11.19
CA PHE A 26 29.15 -45.72 -12.11
C PHE A 26 30.18 -45.60 -13.24
N SER A 27 31.00 -46.65 -13.34
CA SER A 27 31.94 -46.85 -14.45
C SER A 27 31.17 -47.04 -15.76
N GLY A 28 30.61 -45.99 -16.26
CA GLY A 28 29.80 -45.97 -17.47
C GLY A 28 29.50 -44.51 -17.83
N ALA A 29 30.38 -43.93 -18.63
CA ALA A 29 30.24 -42.70 -19.34
C ALA A 29 29.49 -41.60 -18.57
N ASN A 30 30.21 -40.83 -17.82
CA ASN A 30 29.78 -39.52 -17.38
C ASN A 30 29.57 -38.68 -18.65
N GLY A 31 28.35 -38.64 -19.16
CA GLY A 31 28.01 -37.71 -20.25
C GLY A 31 28.27 -36.29 -19.79
N GLU A 32 28.50 -35.41 -20.72
CA GLU A 32 28.76 -34.02 -20.45
C GLU A 32 27.56 -33.35 -19.80
N LEU A 33 27.80 -32.45 -18.83
CA LEU A 33 26.79 -31.57 -18.31
C LEU A 33 26.32 -30.63 -19.45
N PRO A 34 25.07 -30.18 -19.44
CA PRO A 34 24.60 -29.27 -20.47
C PRO A 34 25.25 -27.90 -20.28
N ASN A 35 25.57 -27.26 -21.39
CA ASN A 35 25.97 -25.85 -21.37
C ASN A 35 24.74 -24.98 -21.53
N VAL A 36 24.43 -24.15 -20.54
CA VAL A 36 23.23 -23.30 -20.54
C VAL A 36 23.25 -22.26 -21.68
N ALA A 37 24.42 -21.82 -22.12
CA ALA A 37 24.55 -20.84 -23.21
C ALA A 37 23.92 -21.35 -24.52
N ASP A 38 23.94 -22.64 -24.77
CA ASP A 38 23.34 -23.25 -25.97
C ASP A 38 21.80 -23.21 -25.94
N PHE A 39 21.21 -22.87 -24.79
CA PHE A 39 19.78 -22.83 -24.54
C PHE A 39 19.30 -21.44 -24.06
N ALA A 40 20.14 -20.43 -24.12
CA ALA A 40 19.80 -19.10 -23.64
C ALA A 40 18.52 -18.53 -24.29
N ASP A 41 18.34 -18.78 -25.59
CA ASP A 41 17.18 -18.31 -26.35
C ASP A 41 15.90 -19.14 -26.12
N ASN A 42 16.03 -20.29 -25.47
CA ASN A 42 14.88 -21.13 -25.10
C ASN A 42 14.16 -20.57 -23.85
N PHE A 43 14.84 -19.76 -23.03
CA PHE A 43 14.24 -19.07 -21.88
C PHE A 43 13.59 -17.78 -22.35
N LYS A 44 12.29 -17.71 -22.23
CA LYS A 44 11.47 -16.54 -22.58
C LYS A 44 10.74 -16.02 -21.37
N ILE A 45 10.65 -14.70 -21.25
CA ILE A 45 9.88 -14.03 -20.22
C ILE A 45 9.02 -13.00 -20.92
N ASP A 46 7.71 -13.10 -20.74
CA ASP A 46 6.72 -12.16 -21.22
C ASP A 46 5.94 -11.60 -20.04
N VAL A 47 5.75 -10.30 -20.00
CA VAL A 47 5.07 -9.64 -18.88
C VAL A 47 3.77 -9.02 -19.37
N ASP A 48 2.69 -9.53 -18.85
CA ASP A 48 1.40 -8.86 -18.96
C ASP A 48 1.39 -7.64 -18.02
N GLN A 49 1.52 -6.45 -18.58
CA GLN A 49 1.58 -5.20 -17.84
C GLN A 49 0.22 -4.77 -17.26
N GLU A 50 -0.89 -5.33 -17.76
CA GLU A 50 -2.21 -5.07 -17.19
C GLU A 50 -2.39 -5.82 -15.86
N THR A 51 -1.96 -7.06 -15.81
CA THR A 51 -2.07 -7.91 -14.61
C THR A 51 -0.81 -7.94 -13.77
N ASN A 52 0.29 -7.33 -14.22
CA ASN A 52 1.62 -7.44 -13.60
C ASN A 52 2.08 -8.90 -13.44
N THR A 53 1.73 -9.76 -14.38
CA THR A 53 2.08 -11.17 -14.35
C THR A 53 3.21 -11.48 -15.32
N ALA A 54 4.34 -11.92 -14.82
CA ALA A 54 5.43 -12.42 -15.63
C ALA A 54 5.21 -13.90 -15.95
N ASN A 55 5.21 -14.24 -17.24
CA ASN A 55 5.08 -15.58 -17.77
C ASN A 55 6.46 -16.08 -18.22
N PHE A 56 6.93 -17.12 -17.60
CA PHE A 56 8.20 -17.76 -17.87
C PHE A 56 7.97 -19.03 -18.68
N THR A 57 8.56 -19.10 -19.85
CA THR A 57 8.41 -20.26 -20.73
C THR A 57 9.76 -20.75 -21.21
N PHE A 58 9.91 -22.06 -21.34
CA PHE A 58 11.08 -22.70 -21.90
C PHE A 58 10.70 -23.52 -23.12
N ASP A 59 11.25 -23.16 -24.28
CA ASP A 59 11.06 -23.94 -25.51
C ASP A 59 11.74 -25.29 -25.33
N SER A 60 10.94 -26.36 -25.21
CA SER A 60 11.42 -27.69 -24.88
C SER A 60 12.41 -28.24 -25.87
N LYS A 61 13.46 -28.87 -25.37
CA LYS A 61 14.44 -29.64 -26.12
C LYS A 61 14.55 -31.04 -25.53
N ALA A 62 14.69 -32.03 -26.39
CA ALA A 62 14.77 -33.44 -25.96
C ALA A 62 15.91 -33.63 -24.94
N GLY A 63 15.59 -34.21 -23.80
CA GLY A 63 16.56 -34.52 -22.74
C GLY A 63 17.05 -33.31 -21.92
N ILE A 64 16.48 -32.09 -22.12
CA ILE A 64 16.81 -30.90 -21.40
C ILE A 64 15.61 -30.44 -20.57
N THR A 65 15.84 -30.05 -19.33
CA THR A 65 14.85 -29.48 -18.40
C THR A 65 15.35 -28.13 -17.95
N PRO A 66 14.54 -27.05 -17.97
CA PRO A 66 14.92 -25.76 -17.41
C PRO A 66 15.03 -25.83 -15.90
N VAL A 67 15.83 -24.93 -15.33
CA VAL A 67 15.85 -24.65 -13.90
C VAL A 67 15.88 -23.14 -13.73
N TRP A 68 14.78 -22.58 -13.28
CA TRP A 68 14.61 -21.17 -12.99
C TRP A 68 14.97 -20.90 -11.52
N VAL A 69 15.66 -19.82 -11.27
CA VAL A 69 15.82 -19.26 -9.92
C VAL A 69 15.16 -17.89 -9.90
N ILE A 70 13.99 -17.82 -9.31
CA ILE A 70 13.15 -16.61 -9.28
C ILE A 70 12.97 -16.21 -7.82
N ASP A 71 13.47 -15.03 -7.45
CA ASP A 71 13.47 -14.52 -6.06
C ASP A 71 14.01 -15.55 -5.06
N GLY A 72 15.07 -16.26 -5.44
CA GLY A 72 15.69 -17.29 -4.61
C GLY A 72 14.99 -18.65 -4.61
N ALA A 73 13.83 -18.78 -5.25
CA ALA A 73 13.11 -20.06 -5.36
C ALA A 73 13.43 -20.78 -6.67
N TYR A 74 13.60 -22.11 -6.58
CA TYR A 74 13.90 -22.97 -7.73
C TYR A 74 12.62 -23.54 -8.32
N SER A 75 12.54 -23.56 -9.66
CA SER A 75 11.48 -24.22 -10.40
C SER A 75 12.05 -24.94 -11.64
N SER A 76 11.56 -26.14 -11.92
CA SER A 76 11.88 -26.90 -13.16
C SER A 76 10.68 -26.95 -14.12
N ALA A 77 9.69 -26.10 -13.93
CA ALA A 77 8.53 -26.02 -14.81
C ALA A 77 8.90 -25.46 -16.18
N PHE A 78 8.33 -26.02 -17.24
CA PHE A 78 8.50 -25.51 -18.60
C PHE A 78 7.69 -24.23 -18.83
N ASN A 79 6.59 -24.07 -18.09
CA ASN A 79 5.77 -22.89 -18.07
C ASN A 79 5.38 -22.60 -16.62
N LEU A 80 5.56 -21.36 -16.19
CA LEU A 80 5.09 -20.87 -14.90
C LEU A 80 4.77 -19.39 -15.02
N SER A 81 3.90 -18.90 -14.14
CA SER A 81 3.55 -17.49 -14.06
C SER A 81 3.76 -17.00 -12.63
N LYS A 82 4.18 -15.75 -12.47
CA LYS A 82 4.33 -15.11 -11.19
C LYS A 82 3.87 -13.66 -11.24
N TYR A 83 3.09 -13.28 -10.26
CA TYR A 83 2.62 -11.92 -10.07
C TYR A 83 3.68 -11.06 -9.37
N TYR A 84 3.88 -9.83 -9.84
CA TYR A 84 4.78 -8.83 -9.28
C TYR A 84 4.03 -7.54 -9.00
N ARG A 85 3.74 -7.26 -7.74
CA ARG A 85 2.96 -6.08 -7.37
C ARG A 85 3.69 -4.77 -7.68
N LYS A 86 4.97 -4.69 -7.38
CA LYS A 86 5.73 -3.44 -7.46
C LYS A 86 6.34 -3.22 -8.84
N LYS A 87 6.30 -1.96 -9.29
CA LYS A 87 7.10 -1.46 -10.42
C LYS A 87 8.59 -1.73 -10.14
N GLY A 88 9.30 -2.19 -11.11
CA GLY A 88 10.74 -2.45 -10.98
C GLY A 88 11.29 -3.30 -12.09
N THR A 89 12.59 -3.50 -12.05
CA THR A 89 13.32 -4.41 -12.91
C THR A 89 13.76 -5.61 -12.10
N TYR A 90 13.43 -6.80 -12.58
CA TYR A 90 13.64 -8.07 -11.91
C TYR A 90 14.63 -8.94 -12.67
N ASN A 91 15.44 -9.68 -11.94
CA ASN A 91 16.43 -10.58 -12.51
C ASN A 91 16.04 -12.03 -12.24
N VAL A 92 16.26 -12.87 -13.22
CA VAL A 92 16.01 -14.31 -13.14
C VAL A 92 17.26 -15.03 -13.57
N GLU A 93 17.72 -15.96 -12.75
CA GLU A 93 18.84 -16.80 -13.06
C GLU A 93 18.33 -18.14 -13.65
N CYS A 94 18.89 -18.55 -14.77
CA CYS A 94 18.42 -19.69 -15.54
C CYS A 94 19.54 -20.72 -15.71
N PHE A 95 19.25 -21.96 -15.37
CA PHE A 95 20.09 -23.12 -15.63
C PHE A 95 19.32 -24.13 -16.48
N VAL A 96 20.05 -25.09 -17.03
CA VAL A 96 19.45 -26.27 -17.66
C VAL A 96 20.02 -27.55 -17.02
N LYS A 97 19.21 -28.59 -17.00
CA LYS A 97 19.67 -29.90 -16.56
C LYS A 97 19.36 -30.98 -17.60
N ASN A 98 20.25 -31.97 -17.69
CA ASN A 98 20.06 -33.21 -18.43
C ASN A 98 20.17 -34.39 -17.47
N ARG A 99 20.22 -35.60 -18.02
CA ARG A 99 20.42 -36.86 -17.24
C ARG A 99 21.73 -36.89 -16.44
N ASN A 100 22.73 -36.09 -16.81
CA ASN A 100 24.07 -36.08 -16.21
C ASN A 100 24.20 -35.01 -15.11
N GLY A 101 23.28 -34.06 -15.02
CA GLY A 101 23.27 -33.02 -13.98
C GLY A 101 22.82 -31.64 -14.50
N ILE A 102 23.04 -30.62 -13.67
CA ILE A 102 22.72 -29.22 -13.93
C ILE A 102 23.96 -28.54 -14.52
N SER A 103 23.74 -27.58 -15.44
CA SER A 103 24.81 -26.75 -15.99
C SER A 103 25.61 -26.05 -14.88
N LYS A 104 26.90 -25.89 -15.09
CA LYS A 104 27.81 -25.23 -14.11
C LYS A 104 27.58 -23.75 -14.04
N GLU A 105 27.20 -23.17 -15.16
CA GLU A 105 26.98 -21.74 -15.32
C GLU A 105 25.48 -21.46 -15.49
N SER A 106 25.07 -20.22 -15.25
CA SER A 106 23.74 -19.71 -15.46
C SER A 106 23.67 -18.63 -16.54
N VAL A 107 22.49 -18.42 -17.08
CA VAL A 107 22.17 -17.26 -17.92
C VAL A 107 21.25 -16.35 -17.12
N GLN A 108 21.58 -15.06 -17.10
CA GLN A 108 20.73 -14.04 -16.46
C GLN A 108 19.73 -13.51 -17.48
N LYS A 109 18.46 -13.48 -17.09
CA LYS A 109 17.38 -12.81 -17.81
C LYS A 109 16.81 -11.67 -16.95
N GLN A 110 16.36 -10.62 -17.60
CA GLN A 110 15.81 -9.46 -16.94
C GLN A 110 14.47 -9.09 -17.57
N PHE A 111 13.53 -8.64 -16.75
CA PHE A 111 12.26 -8.09 -17.20
C PHE A 111 11.84 -6.93 -16.32
N SER A 112 10.90 -6.10 -16.79
CA SER A 112 10.40 -4.94 -16.05
C SER A 112 8.90 -5.01 -15.88
N VAL A 113 8.44 -4.58 -14.71
CA VAL A 113 7.04 -4.29 -14.40
C VAL A 113 6.92 -2.76 -14.35
N GLU A 114 6.00 -2.21 -15.12
CA GLU A 114 5.93 -0.77 -15.38
C GLU A 114 5.13 0.00 -14.33
N LYS A 115 4.15 -0.63 -13.67
CA LYS A 115 3.26 0.01 -12.72
C LYS A 115 3.16 -0.81 -11.42
N THR A 116 3.13 -0.13 -10.27
CA THR A 116 2.79 -0.76 -9.00
C THR A 116 1.27 -0.88 -8.89
N LYS A 117 0.78 -2.05 -8.51
CA LYS A 117 -0.64 -2.20 -8.12
C LYS A 117 -0.83 -1.63 -6.73
N MET A 118 -1.79 -0.70 -6.62
CA MET A 118 -2.08 0.01 -5.37
C MET A 118 -2.87 -0.87 -4.40
N ASN A 119 -2.74 -0.55 -3.11
CA ASN A 119 -3.66 -1.03 -2.08
C ASN A 119 -4.74 0.03 -1.87
N GLY A 120 -6.00 -0.37 -1.83
CA GLY A 120 -7.13 0.56 -1.75
C GLY A 120 -7.42 1.25 -3.09
N PHE A 121 -8.01 2.45 -3.04
CA PHE A 121 -8.31 3.20 -4.26
C PHE A 121 -7.01 3.65 -4.95
N GLY A 122 -6.88 3.30 -6.21
CA GLY A 122 -5.66 3.54 -7.02
C GLY A 122 -5.63 4.90 -7.71
N GLY A 123 -6.62 5.76 -7.50
CA GLY A 123 -6.75 7.05 -8.14
C GLY A 123 -7.62 7.01 -9.40
N PHE A 124 -7.89 8.18 -9.95
CA PHE A 124 -8.57 8.34 -11.22
C PHE A 124 -7.59 8.14 -12.39
N VAL A 125 -8.11 7.94 -13.60
CA VAL A 125 -7.28 7.59 -14.76
C VAL A 125 -6.50 8.82 -15.26
N GLU A 126 -5.18 8.76 -15.16
CA GLU A 126 -4.27 9.84 -15.57
C GLU A 126 -4.40 10.18 -17.07
N ASP A 127 -4.51 9.16 -17.91
CA ASP A 127 -4.63 9.31 -19.36
C ASP A 127 -6.04 9.65 -19.85
N SER A 128 -7.02 9.81 -18.95
CA SER A 128 -8.37 10.20 -19.31
C SER A 128 -8.38 11.52 -20.10
N GLU A 129 -9.24 11.61 -21.12
CA GLU A 129 -9.46 12.87 -21.84
C GLU A 129 -10.08 13.97 -20.98
N PHE A 130 -10.69 13.59 -19.86
CA PHE A 130 -11.29 14.52 -18.89
C PHE A 130 -10.31 15.03 -17.85
N ASN A 131 -9.09 14.45 -17.77
CA ASN A 131 -8.07 14.92 -16.83
C ASN A 131 -7.55 16.30 -17.22
N MET A 132 -7.82 17.30 -16.39
CA MET A 132 -7.41 18.70 -16.60
C MET A 132 -5.89 18.90 -16.53
N PHE A 133 -5.14 17.96 -15.97
CA PHE A 133 -3.67 17.95 -16.00
C PHE A 133 -3.11 17.35 -17.29
N LYS A 134 -3.91 16.62 -18.07
CA LYS A 134 -3.44 15.96 -19.28
C LYS A 134 -2.95 16.98 -20.33
N GLY A 135 -1.72 16.77 -20.76
CA GLY A 135 -1.11 17.64 -21.77
C GLY A 135 -0.59 18.97 -21.24
N LEU A 136 -0.71 19.26 -19.95
CA LEU A 136 -0.07 20.43 -19.36
C LEU A 136 1.45 20.25 -19.29
N ALA A 137 2.17 21.30 -19.61
CA ALA A 137 3.59 21.40 -19.28
C ALA A 137 3.70 21.68 -17.76
N LEU A 138 3.86 20.62 -16.98
CA LEU A 138 4.03 20.77 -15.54
C LEU A 138 5.28 21.61 -15.20
N PRO A 139 5.22 22.47 -14.16
CA PRO A 139 6.33 23.30 -13.75
C PRO A 139 7.60 22.50 -13.46
N ASN A 140 8.77 22.95 -13.96
CA ASN A 140 10.06 22.26 -13.79
C ASN A 140 11.23 23.24 -13.59
N ASN A 141 11.01 24.32 -12.85
CA ASN A 141 12.04 25.27 -12.43
C ASN A 141 11.99 25.45 -10.91
N PRO A 142 12.39 24.40 -10.12
CA PRO A 142 12.25 24.42 -8.68
C PRO A 142 13.16 25.44 -8.00
N GLY A 143 12.69 26.04 -6.91
CA GLY A 143 13.47 26.93 -6.07
C GLY A 143 12.67 27.49 -4.91
N ASN A 144 13.25 28.40 -4.13
CA ASN A 144 12.59 28.96 -2.97
C ASN A 144 11.42 29.87 -3.38
N ASN A 145 10.39 29.92 -2.56
CA ASN A 145 9.18 30.69 -2.83
C ASN A 145 9.31 32.22 -2.64
N ASP A 146 10.44 32.71 -2.14
CA ASP A 146 10.79 34.13 -2.08
C ASP A 146 11.22 34.70 -3.45
N ASP A 147 11.51 33.85 -4.41
CA ASP A 147 11.75 34.20 -5.80
C ASP A 147 10.57 33.75 -6.69
N PRO A 148 9.75 34.67 -7.20
CA PRO A 148 8.56 34.34 -7.99
C PRO A 148 8.87 33.71 -9.36
N SER A 149 10.12 33.62 -9.76
CA SER A 149 10.52 32.91 -10.99
C SER A 149 10.53 31.40 -10.83
N HIS A 150 10.46 30.88 -9.60
CA HIS A 150 10.50 29.46 -9.33
C HIS A 150 9.09 28.83 -9.31
N ASN A 151 8.99 27.71 -10.03
CA ASN A 151 7.82 26.87 -10.05
C ASN A 151 8.26 25.42 -10.45
N PRO A 152 8.21 24.41 -9.57
CA PRO A 152 7.66 24.45 -8.20
C PRO A 152 8.36 25.41 -7.24
N ALA A 153 7.56 26.06 -6.41
CA ALA A 153 8.05 26.96 -5.35
C ALA A 153 8.10 26.20 -4.00
N PHE A 154 9.22 26.34 -3.30
CA PHE A 154 9.45 25.65 -2.03
C PHE A 154 9.52 26.60 -0.85
N TRP A 155 8.84 26.26 0.24
CA TRP A 155 9.16 26.72 1.58
C TRP A 155 9.80 25.54 2.32
N TYR A 156 11.11 25.64 2.62
CA TYR A 156 11.84 24.62 3.33
C TYR A 156 12.61 25.23 4.50
N ALA A 157 12.13 24.98 5.71
CA ALA A 157 12.58 25.69 6.92
C ALA A 157 12.76 24.71 8.12
N PRO A 158 13.66 23.74 8.04
CA PRO A 158 14.05 22.96 9.20
C PRO A 158 14.59 23.91 10.29
N GLY A 159 13.95 23.96 11.46
CA GLY A 159 14.37 24.84 12.53
C GLY A 159 14.02 26.33 12.38
N TRP A 160 12.88 26.65 11.72
CA TRP A 160 12.23 27.97 11.62
C TRP A 160 12.78 28.94 10.56
N ASN A 161 14.00 28.76 10.07
CA ASN A 161 14.54 29.58 9.03
C ASN A 161 14.52 28.87 7.69
N MET A 162 14.05 29.54 6.65
CA MET A 162 14.09 29.02 5.30
C MET A 162 15.54 28.80 4.87
N ILE A 163 15.81 27.66 4.31
CA ILE A 163 17.08 27.28 3.70
C ILE A 163 16.90 27.07 2.19
N ALA A 164 17.96 26.68 1.48
CA ALA A 164 17.85 26.37 0.06
C ALA A 164 16.78 25.29 -0.21
N ALA A 165 16.03 25.49 -1.30
CA ALA A 165 15.02 24.53 -1.74
C ALA A 165 15.62 23.12 -1.87
N PRO A 166 14.84 22.07 -1.58
CA PRO A 166 15.26 20.69 -1.82
C PRO A 166 15.53 20.44 -3.31
N ASP A 167 16.39 19.48 -3.61
CA ASP A 167 16.52 18.98 -4.98
C ASP A 167 15.17 18.42 -5.43
N CYS A 168 14.69 18.92 -6.56
CA CYS A 168 13.44 18.47 -7.18
C CYS A 168 13.67 18.23 -8.67
N SER A 169 13.18 17.11 -9.15
CA SER A 169 13.20 16.77 -10.57
C SER A 169 11.84 16.30 -11.04
N LEU A 170 11.54 16.59 -12.32
CA LEU A 170 10.33 16.12 -12.99
C LEU A 170 10.72 15.20 -14.14
N GLN A 171 10.30 13.94 -14.09
CA GLN A 171 10.52 12.97 -15.15
C GLN A 171 9.24 12.20 -15.44
N LYS A 172 8.79 12.21 -16.70
CA LYS A 172 7.59 11.48 -17.14
C LYS A 172 6.36 11.74 -16.25
N GLY A 173 6.13 12.99 -15.84
CA GLY A 173 4.99 13.37 -15.00
C GLY A 173 5.17 13.06 -13.50
N CYS A 174 6.29 12.48 -13.08
CA CYS A 174 6.62 12.21 -11.69
C CYS A 174 7.58 13.26 -11.14
N TYR A 175 7.20 13.96 -10.08
CA TYR A 175 8.10 14.77 -9.28
C TYR A 175 8.82 13.89 -8.26
N THR A 176 10.13 14.09 -8.14
CA THR A 176 10.96 13.48 -7.09
C THR A 176 11.60 14.61 -6.28
N VAL A 177 11.27 14.68 -5.00
CA VAL A 177 11.75 15.71 -4.05
C VAL A 177 12.63 15.04 -3.00
N LYS A 178 13.88 15.50 -2.83
CA LYS A 178 14.83 14.98 -1.84
C LYS A 178 14.92 15.93 -0.65
N LEU A 179 14.46 15.49 0.50
CA LEU A 179 14.43 16.27 1.74
C LEU A 179 15.65 15.94 2.61
N PRO A 180 16.75 16.71 2.54
CA PRO A 180 18.02 16.36 3.18
C PRO A 180 17.99 16.46 4.71
N GLN A 181 17.09 17.26 5.27
CA GLN A 181 16.97 17.45 6.71
C GLN A 181 15.60 17.06 7.21
N ALA A 182 15.53 16.50 8.42
CA ALA A 182 14.26 16.24 9.08
C ALA A 182 13.58 17.56 9.49
N THR A 183 12.26 17.57 9.46
CA THR A 183 11.44 18.65 9.99
C THR A 183 10.49 18.11 11.05
N THR A 184 9.93 18.98 11.89
CA THR A 184 8.99 18.60 12.95
C THR A 184 7.56 18.96 12.58
N ASP A 185 7.37 20.16 12.06
CA ASP A 185 6.04 20.69 11.76
C ASP A 185 5.77 20.62 10.26
N ARG A 186 4.54 20.32 9.89
CA ARG A 186 4.11 20.12 8.52
C ARG A 186 4.45 21.27 7.57
N TRP A 187 4.23 22.50 8.01
CA TRP A 187 4.51 23.72 7.24
C TRP A 187 6.01 23.97 6.97
N GLN A 188 6.91 23.25 7.66
CA GLN A 188 8.37 23.42 7.48
C GLN A 188 8.93 22.84 6.19
N ALA A 189 8.17 22.04 5.47
CA ALA A 189 8.56 21.55 4.16
C ALA A 189 7.34 21.55 3.23
N GLN A 190 7.25 22.55 2.38
CA GLN A 190 6.15 22.72 1.43
C GLN A 190 6.67 22.84 0.01
N MET A 191 5.91 22.28 -0.92
CA MET A 191 6.08 22.42 -2.37
C MET A 191 4.77 22.91 -2.95
N ALA A 192 4.81 23.95 -3.78
CA ALA A 192 3.64 24.45 -4.48
C ALA A 192 3.86 24.42 -6.00
N LEU A 193 2.94 23.83 -6.72
CA LEU A 193 2.79 23.98 -8.17
C LEU A 193 1.88 25.16 -8.40
N LEU A 194 2.44 26.26 -8.91
CA LEU A 194 1.75 27.54 -9.09
C LEU A 194 1.25 27.68 -10.53
N ASP A 195 0.24 28.52 -10.71
CA ASP A 195 -0.20 29.03 -12.01
C ASP A 195 -0.39 27.93 -13.08
N LEU A 196 -1.14 26.89 -12.73
CA LEU A 196 -1.33 25.72 -13.59
C LEU A 196 -2.23 25.98 -14.82
N GLY A 197 -2.86 27.16 -14.90
CA GLY A 197 -3.77 27.49 -16.00
C GLY A 197 -5.08 26.70 -15.97
N ILE A 198 -5.36 25.99 -14.89
CA ILE A 198 -6.60 25.25 -14.66
C ILE A 198 -7.58 26.17 -13.92
N SER A 199 -8.81 26.27 -14.44
CA SER A 199 -9.92 26.97 -13.75
C SER A 199 -11.02 26.00 -13.35
N THR A 200 -11.68 26.29 -12.23
CA THR A 200 -12.85 25.55 -11.75
C THR A 200 -14.01 26.49 -11.49
N SER A 201 -15.20 25.96 -11.32
CA SER A 201 -16.44 26.75 -11.15
C SER A 201 -17.24 26.23 -9.95
N ALA A 202 -17.92 27.12 -9.24
CA ALA A 202 -18.73 26.78 -8.07
C ALA A 202 -20.03 26.06 -8.41
N ASP A 203 -20.43 26.01 -9.67
CA ASP A 203 -21.63 25.30 -10.15
C ASP A 203 -21.37 23.84 -10.55
N LYS A 204 -20.13 23.37 -10.37
CA LYS A 204 -19.70 22.02 -10.69
C LYS A 204 -19.18 21.28 -9.48
N HIS A 205 -19.06 19.97 -9.61
CA HIS A 205 -18.36 19.12 -8.68
C HIS A 205 -17.12 18.51 -9.34
N TYR A 206 -16.13 18.16 -8.56
CA TYR A 206 -14.84 17.70 -9.07
C TYR A 206 -14.35 16.43 -8.38
N ASP A 207 -13.61 15.64 -9.12
CA ASP A 207 -12.83 14.52 -8.62
C ASP A 207 -11.34 14.84 -8.72
N PHE A 208 -10.60 14.62 -7.65
CA PHE A 208 -9.15 14.81 -7.61
C PHE A 208 -8.45 13.56 -7.09
N SER A 209 -7.30 13.22 -7.67
CA SER A 209 -6.37 12.25 -7.09
C SER A 209 -4.92 12.56 -7.45
N CYS A 210 -4.01 12.12 -6.57
CA CYS A 210 -2.58 11.99 -6.84
C CYS A 210 -2.02 10.79 -6.09
N ILE A 211 -0.90 10.26 -6.57
CA ILE A 211 -0.17 9.17 -5.90
C ILE A 211 1.09 9.75 -5.28
N ILE A 212 1.32 9.45 -4.01
CA ILE A 212 2.50 9.89 -3.27
C ILE A 212 3.20 8.68 -2.67
N THR A 213 4.54 8.66 -2.79
CA THR A 213 5.39 7.65 -2.18
C THR A 213 6.49 8.34 -1.38
N SER A 214 6.74 7.91 -0.15
CA SER A 214 7.91 8.29 0.64
C SER A 214 8.87 7.11 0.72
N ALA A 215 10.14 7.33 0.46
CA ALA A 215 11.14 6.26 0.54
C ALA A 215 11.34 5.72 1.96
N LYS A 216 11.21 6.59 2.96
CA LYS A 216 11.41 6.24 4.39
C LYS A 216 10.13 6.08 5.20
N GLY A 217 9.00 6.40 4.58
CA GLY A 217 7.72 6.51 5.26
C GLY A 217 7.53 7.90 5.90
N HIS A 218 6.28 8.32 6.00
CA HIS A 218 5.91 9.64 6.48
C HIS A 218 4.63 9.57 7.31
N ASN A 219 4.57 10.28 8.43
CA ASN A 219 3.40 10.23 9.32
C ASN A 219 2.17 10.92 8.73
N ALA A 220 2.38 12.03 8.01
CA ALA A 220 1.28 12.75 7.36
C ALA A 220 1.80 13.65 6.22
N VAL A 221 1.32 13.43 5.01
CA VAL A 221 1.47 14.36 3.89
C VAL A 221 0.13 15.02 3.64
N LYS A 222 0.12 16.34 3.50
CA LYS A 222 -1.10 17.08 3.17
C LYS A 222 -1.08 17.55 1.73
N VAL A 223 -2.19 17.43 1.04
CA VAL A 223 -2.40 17.96 -0.31
C VAL A 223 -3.55 18.95 -0.29
N LYS A 224 -3.34 20.13 -0.86
CA LYS A 224 -4.36 21.18 -0.96
C LYS A 224 -4.42 21.72 -2.38
N LEU A 225 -5.63 21.85 -2.91
CA LEU A 225 -5.93 22.51 -4.17
C LEU A 225 -6.64 23.81 -3.87
N CYS A 226 -6.08 24.93 -4.33
CA CYS A 226 -6.66 26.26 -4.08
C CYS A 226 -6.30 27.24 -5.22
N ASP A 227 -6.81 28.45 -5.15
CA ASP A 227 -6.50 29.49 -6.13
C ASP A 227 -5.08 30.05 -5.94
N SER A 228 -4.38 30.33 -7.04
CA SER A 228 -3.04 30.94 -7.04
C SER A 228 -3.05 32.44 -6.73
N GLY A 229 -4.19 33.11 -6.84
CA GLY A 229 -4.31 34.54 -6.68
C GLY A 229 -4.08 35.04 -5.25
N ALA A 230 -3.99 36.35 -5.08
CA ALA A 230 -3.89 36.98 -3.76
C ALA A 230 -5.14 36.66 -2.92
N GLY A 231 -4.94 36.11 -1.71
CA GLY A 231 -6.02 35.58 -0.87
C GLY A 231 -6.59 34.24 -1.33
N GLY A 232 -6.04 33.68 -2.38
CA GLY A 232 -6.52 32.41 -2.96
C GLY A 232 -6.36 31.18 -2.07
N ASP A 233 -5.51 31.26 -1.03
CA ASP A 233 -5.39 30.20 -0.03
C ASP A 233 -6.68 29.93 0.75
N ASP A 234 -7.62 30.87 0.74
CA ASP A 234 -8.93 30.75 1.36
C ASP A 234 -9.99 30.17 0.40
N ILE A 235 -9.68 30.11 -0.92
CA ILE A 235 -10.54 29.51 -1.94
C ILE A 235 -10.03 28.08 -2.19
N ILE A 236 -10.52 27.14 -1.40
CA ILE A 236 -10.04 25.76 -1.35
C ILE A 236 -11.04 24.85 -2.04
N LEU A 237 -10.61 24.17 -3.11
CA LEU A 237 -11.34 23.09 -3.77
C LEU A 237 -11.20 21.77 -3.01
N PHE A 238 -9.98 21.46 -2.58
CA PHE A 238 -9.65 20.22 -1.88
C PHE A 238 -8.61 20.48 -0.79
N ASP A 239 -8.79 19.83 0.34
CA ASP A 239 -7.82 19.77 1.43
C ASP A 239 -7.88 18.36 2.02
N SER A 240 -6.80 17.60 1.88
CA SER A 240 -6.73 16.21 2.37
C SER A 240 -6.83 16.10 3.88
N LYS A 241 -6.79 17.24 4.61
CA LYS A 241 -6.76 17.32 6.08
C LYS A 241 -5.63 16.50 6.70
N ASP A 242 -5.52 16.50 8.02
CA ASP A 242 -4.41 15.87 8.73
C ASP A 242 -4.62 14.38 9.00
N VAL A 243 -5.79 13.88 8.66
CA VAL A 243 -6.22 12.58 9.12
C VAL A 243 -5.73 11.51 8.15
N ASN A 244 -4.77 10.71 8.64
CA ASN A 244 -4.34 9.44 8.03
C ASN A 244 -3.76 9.51 6.61
N THR A 245 -3.03 10.56 6.29
CA THR A 245 -2.19 10.60 5.08
C THR A 245 -0.79 10.02 5.32
N GLY A 246 -0.65 9.15 6.33
CA GLY A 246 0.60 8.44 6.60
C GLY A 246 1.00 7.56 5.42
N LEU A 247 2.29 7.57 5.10
CA LEU A 247 2.89 6.79 4.03
C LEU A 247 3.79 5.71 4.65
N GLU A 248 3.60 4.47 4.26
CA GLU A 248 4.55 3.41 4.57
C GLU A 248 5.78 3.53 3.65
N ALA A 249 6.96 3.15 4.17
CA ALA A 249 8.20 3.26 3.43
C ALA A 249 8.17 2.50 2.10
N GLY A 250 8.36 3.23 0.99
CA GLY A 250 8.37 2.69 -0.36
C GLY A 250 7.02 2.19 -0.88
N GLU A 251 5.91 2.49 -0.17
CA GLU A 251 4.57 2.13 -0.63
C GLU A 251 3.85 3.35 -1.21
N PRO A 252 3.36 3.28 -2.44
CA PRO A 252 2.56 4.34 -3.03
C PRO A 252 1.19 4.41 -2.36
N LYS A 253 0.71 5.61 -2.12
CA LYS A 253 -0.63 5.87 -1.59
C LYS A 253 -1.34 6.89 -2.44
N CYS A 254 -2.60 6.61 -2.78
CA CYS A 254 -3.47 7.57 -3.42
C CYS A 254 -4.07 8.52 -2.39
N ILE A 255 -3.91 9.82 -2.64
CA ILE A 255 -4.62 10.89 -1.92
C ILE A 255 -5.66 11.44 -2.88
N PHE A 256 -6.92 11.44 -2.48
CA PHE A 256 -8.00 11.80 -3.38
C PHE A 256 -9.20 12.43 -2.68
N GLY A 257 -10.04 13.07 -3.46
CA GLY A 257 -11.38 13.50 -3.09
C GLY A 257 -12.31 13.30 -4.27
N SER A 258 -13.51 12.83 -4.01
CA SER A 258 -14.55 12.64 -5.02
C SER A 258 -15.77 13.45 -4.69
N ASP A 259 -16.51 13.88 -5.71
CA ASP A 259 -17.72 14.71 -5.58
C ASP A 259 -17.47 16.00 -4.76
N LEU A 260 -16.30 16.60 -4.97
CA LEU A 260 -15.88 17.82 -4.29
C LEU A 260 -16.73 19.01 -4.77
N GLU A 261 -17.35 19.72 -3.84
CA GLU A 261 -18.07 20.96 -4.15
C GLU A 261 -17.16 21.99 -4.81
N GLY A 262 -17.50 22.41 -6.02
CA GLY A 262 -16.69 23.33 -6.82
C GLY A 262 -16.50 24.69 -6.16
N LYS A 263 -15.45 25.37 -6.57
CA LYS A 263 -15.11 26.75 -6.19
C LYS A 263 -14.71 27.51 -7.44
N ASP A 264 -14.99 28.81 -7.46
CA ASP A 264 -14.56 29.69 -8.55
C ASP A 264 -13.07 29.98 -8.43
N ILE A 265 -12.25 29.10 -8.98
CA ILE A 265 -10.80 29.22 -9.06
C ILE A 265 -10.44 29.65 -10.47
N GLN A 266 -9.72 30.78 -10.59
CA GLN A 266 -9.29 31.29 -11.89
C GLN A 266 -7.98 30.64 -12.35
N ASN A 267 -7.13 30.28 -11.41
CA ASN A 267 -5.84 29.66 -11.70
C ASN A 267 -5.42 28.77 -10.54
N LEU A 268 -5.47 27.47 -10.77
CA LEU A 268 -5.24 26.47 -9.74
C LEU A 268 -3.78 26.42 -9.32
N LYS A 269 -3.54 26.28 -8.03
CA LYS A 269 -2.29 25.77 -7.46
C LYS A 269 -2.52 24.49 -6.66
N VAL A 270 -1.51 23.63 -6.64
CA VAL A 270 -1.47 22.44 -5.80
C VAL A 270 -0.35 22.60 -4.78
N VAL A 271 -0.68 22.44 -3.51
CA VAL A 271 0.29 22.54 -2.40
C VAL A 271 0.45 21.16 -1.76
N PHE A 272 1.69 20.78 -1.56
CA PHE A 272 2.08 19.56 -0.83
C PHE A 272 2.85 19.96 0.42
N ASP A 273 2.37 19.56 1.58
CA ASP A 273 3.05 19.75 2.87
C ASP A 273 3.71 18.42 3.28
N PHE A 274 5.01 18.42 3.38
CA PHE A 274 5.83 17.25 3.74
C PHE A 274 6.47 17.38 5.13
N GLY A 275 6.20 18.43 5.87
CA GLY A 275 6.81 18.64 7.19
C GLY A 275 6.48 17.51 8.14
N GLY A 276 7.42 17.18 9.02
CA GLY A 276 7.45 15.94 9.80
C GLY A 276 8.19 14.80 9.09
N ASN A 277 8.92 15.11 8.01
CA ASN A 277 9.73 14.15 7.27
C ASN A 277 10.98 13.72 8.05
N GLN A 278 11.48 12.55 7.72
CA GLN A 278 12.80 12.08 8.14
C GLN A 278 13.90 12.76 7.30
N ALA A 279 15.13 12.84 7.85
CA ALA A 279 16.27 13.30 7.07
C ALA A 279 16.58 12.34 5.90
N ASP A 280 17.02 12.89 4.77
CA ASP A 280 17.31 12.16 3.54
C ASP A 280 16.13 11.32 3.02
N ASP A 281 14.89 11.80 3.24
CA ASP A 281 13.72 11.18 2.63
C ASP A 281 13.56 11.63 1.17
N GLU A 282 13.00 10.76 0.36
CA GLU A 282 12.67 11.02 -1.03
C GLU A 282 11.16 10.86 -1.23
N ILE A 283 10.50 11.94 -1.61
CA ILE A 283 9.06 11.96 -1.89
C ILE A 283 8.85 11.95 -3.39
N MET A 284 8.08 10.98 -3.88
CA MET A 284 7.62 10.94 -5.27
C MET A 284 6.14 11.32 -5.34
N ILE A 285 5.80 12.16 -6.32
CA ILE A 285 4.42 12.59 -6.60
C ILE A 285 4.14 12.31 -8.07
N GLU A 286 3.12 11.52 -8.33
CA GLU A 286 2.76 11.10 -9.68
C GLU A 286 1.24 11.00 -9.86
N SER A 287 0.78 10.83 -11.09
CA SER A 287 -0.62 10.60 -11.46
C SER A 287 -1.57 11.69 -10.93
N LEU A 288 -1.24 12.95 -11.23
CA LEU A 288 -2.13 14.08 -10.93
C LEU A 288 -3.37 14.05 -11.82
N VAL A 289 -4.54 13.93 -11.23
CA VAL A 289 -5.81 13.94 -11.93
C VAL A 289 -6.75 14.93 -11.26
N LEU A 290 -7.35 15.81 -12.06
CA LEU A 290 -8.49 16.64 -11.68
C LEU A 290 -9.49 16.60 -12.84
N LYS A 291 -10.74 16.26 -12.57
CA LYS A 291 -11.79 16.23 -13.58
C LYS A 291 -13.13 16.70 -13.03
N ASP A 292 -14.04 17.14 -13.90
CA ASP A 292 -15.43 17.35 -13.57
C ASP A 292 -16.06 16.00 -13.17
N HIS A 293 -16.69 15.92 -11.99
CA HIS A 293 -17.32 14.72 -11.47
C HIS A 293 -18.41 14.16 -12.41
N ALA A 294 -19.07 15.02 -13.19
CA ALA A 294 -20.07 14.61 -14.17
C ALA A 294 -19.47 13.85 -15.35
N ASN A 295 -18.17 13.91 -15.56
CA ASN A 295 -17.46 13.21 -16.62
C ASN A 295 -17.00 11.83 -16.11
N ASP A 296 -17.86 10.84 -16.22
CA ASP A 296 -17.50 9.45 -15.94
C ASP A 296 -16.85 8.84 -17.20
N ASP A 297 -15.56 8.51 -17.10
CA ASP A 297 -14.84 7.81 -18.15
C ASP A 297 -15.00 6.29 -18.09
N GLY A 298 -15.79 5.80 -17.13
CA GLY A 298 -16.10 4.38 -16.95
C GLY A 298 -14.90 3.52 -16.51
N THR A 299 -13.77 4.13 -16.21
CA THR A 299 -12.54 3.43 -15.82
C THR A 299 -12.08 3.85 -14.43
N VAL A 300 -11.54 2.90 -13.70
CA VAL A 300 -10.85 3.12 -12.43
C VAL A 300 -9.44 2.56 -12.55
N VAL A 301 -8.49 3.20 -11.89
CA VAL A 301 -7.12 2.67 -11.84
C VAL A 301 -7.16 1.31 -11.12
N PRO A 302 -6.61 0.24 -11.72
CA PRO A 302 -6.58 -1.07 -11.11
C PRO A 302 -5.89 -1.04 -9.74
N VAL A 303 -6.53 -1.65 -8.76
CA VAL A 303 -5.96 -1.85 -7.43
C VAL A 303 -5.58 -3.30 -7.22
N GLU A 304 -4.59 -3.56 -6.37
CA GLU A 304 -4.30 -4.92 -5.96
C GLU A 304 -5.38 -5.41 -5.00
N LEU A 305 -5.99 -6.53 -5.34
CA LEU A 305 -6.83 -7.26 -4.39
C LEU A 305 -5.90 -8.13 -3.53
N LYS A 306 -5.71 -7.74 -2.28
CA LYS A 306 -4.96 -8.54 -1.32
C LYS A 306 -5.63 -9.91 -1.16
N VAL A 307 -4.82 -10.98 -1.18
CA VAL A 307 -5.29 -12.33 -0.85
C VAL A 307 -5.17 -12.51 0.67
N PRO A 308 -6.24 -12.89 1.38
CA PRO A 308 -6.15 -13.13 2.82
C PRO A 308 -5.29 -14.37 3.10
N PHE A 309 -4.75 -14.45 4.31
CA PHE A 309 -4.19 -15.72 4.79
C PHE A 309 -5.31 -16.77 4.89
N ASP A 310 -4.94 -18.05 4.78
CA ASP A 310 -5.91 -19.14 5.00
C ASP A 310 -6.34 -19.16 6.47
N TYR A 311 -7.62 -18.99 6.73
CA TYR A 311 -8.22 -19.03 8.07
C TYR A 311 -7.83 -20.30 8.85
N ASN A 312 -7.65 -21.43 8.15
CA ASN A 312 -7.28 -22.71 8.73
C ASN A 312 -5.77 -22.89 8.91
N THR A 313 -4.97 -21.86 8.63
CA THR A 313 -3.51 -21.94 8.86
C THR A 313 -3.21 -22.30 10.31
N ALA A 314 -2.30 -23.25 10.50
CA ALA A 314 -1.84 -23.62 11.83
C ALA A 314 -1.21 -22.41 12.55
N GLY A 315 -1.60 -22.19 13.81
CA GLY A 315 -1.13 -21.04 14.58
C GLY A 315 -1.97 -19.77 14.39
N ASN A 316 -3.11 -19.83 13.69
CA ASN A 316 -4.08 -18.75 13.71
C ASN A 316 -4.73 -18.63 15.09
N LEU A 317 -4.24 -17.68 15.89
CA LEU A 317 -4.73 -17.45 17.24
C LEU A 317 -6.18 -16.92 17.27
N TRP A 318 -6.62 -16.24 16.21
CA TRP A 318 -8.01 -15.76 16.16
C TRP A 318 -9.01 -16.88 15.94
N LYS A 319 -8.63 -17.94 15.22
CA LYS A 319 -9.48 -19.12 15.06
C LYS A 319 -9.80 -19.77 16.40
N ASP A 320 -8.84 -19.87 17.31
CA ASP A 320 -9.05 -20.41 18.67
C ASP A 320 -10.03 -19.53 19.45
N VAL A 321 -10.03 -18.23 19.23
CA VAL A 321 -10.97 -17.28 19.82
C VAL A 321 -12.38 -17.49 19.28
N ASP A 322 -12.53 -17.59 17.95
CA ASP A 322 -13.82 -17.84 17.29
C ASP A 322 -14.44 -19.16 17.75
N GLU A 323 -13.64 -20.24 17.79
CA GLU A 323 -14.12 -21.57 18.19
C GLU A 323 -14.55 -21.62 19.66
N ASN A 324 -13.87 -20.89 20.53
CA ASN A 324 -14.18 -20.84 21.96
C ASN A 324 -15.15 -19.72 22.34
N GLN A 325 -15.47 -18.80 21.42
CA GLN A 325 -16.30 -17.61 21.65
C GLN A 325 -15.89 -16.83 22.90
N SER A 326 -14.58 -16.76 23.15
CA SER A 326 -14.02 -16.24 24.40
C SER A 326 -13.98 -14.71 24.47
N PHE A 327 -14.20 -14.03 23.33
CA PHE A 327 -14.09 -12.57 23.22
C PHE A 327 -15.44 -11.86 23.10
N VAL A 328 -16.52 -12.42 23.24
CA VAL A 328 -17.89 -11.89 22.96
C VAL A 328 -18.17 -10.41 23.31
N ASN A 329 -17.15 -9.68 23.73
CA ASN A 329 -17.25 -8.27 24.03
C ASN A 329 -17.15 -7.45 22.74
N THR A 330 -18.21 -6.75 22.43
CA THR A 330 -18.22 -5.75 21.34
C THR A 330 -18.66 -4.42 21.91
N ASN A 331 -17.95 -3.38 21.52
CA ASN A 331 -18.28 -2.03 21.89
C ASN A 331 -18.67 -1.25 20.65
N TRP A 332 -19.75 -0.50 20.75
CA TRP A 332 -20.14 0.52 19.80
C TRP A 332 -20.00 1.89 20.43
N PHE A 333 -19.39 2.79 19.69
CA PHE A 333 -19.37 4.20 20.00
C PHE A 333 -19.88 4.98 18.78
N GLY A 334 -20.90 5.79 18.96
CA GLY A 334 -21.43 6.69 17.94
C GLY A 334 -21.54 8.09 18.50
N ASP A 335 -21.01 9.08 17.80
CA ASP A 335 -21.05 10.49 18.16
C ASP A 335 -21.32 11.36 16.94
N ALA A 336 -22.13 12.41 17.10
CA ALA A 336 -22.42 13.41 16.08
C ALA A 336 -22.09 14.79 16.62
N GLY A 337 -20.87 15.24 16.42
CA GLY A 337 -20.45 16.56 16.86
C GLY A 337 -20.45 16.75 18.38
N TRP A 338 -19.86 15.78 19.10
CA TRP A 338 -19.77 15.70 20.58
C TRP A 338 -21.10 15.35 21.27
N ALA A 339 -22.05 14.84 20.55
CA ALA A 339 -23.28 14.30 21.09
C ALA A 339 -23.44 12.82 20.70
N PRO A 340 -23.66 11.91 21.67
CA PRO A 340 -23.85 10.50 21.35
C PRO A 340 -24.97 10.28 20.33
N ILE A 341 -24.73 9.41 19.35
CA ILE A 341 -25.78 8.96 18.44
C ILE A 341 -26.63 7.93 19.22
N GLU A 342 -27.87 8.26 19.49
CA GLU A 342 -28.80 7.35 20.13
C GLU A 342 -29.22 6.24 19.13
N CYS A 343 -28.39 5.24 18.97
CA CYS A 343 -28.73 4.03 18.24
C CYS A 343 -28.10 2.81 18.90
N THR A 344 -28.77 1.68 18.73
CA THR A 344 -28.23 0.37 19.14
C THR A 344 -28.07 -0.46 17.88
N PRO A 345 -26.86 -0.62 17.35
CA PRO A 345 -26.62 -1.47 16.19
C PRO A 345 -26.93 -2.93 16.52
N VAL A 346 -27.33 -3.68 15.50
CA VAL A 346 -27.52 -5.13 15.63
C VAL A 346 -26.17 -5.80 15.36
N VAL A 347 -25.62 -6.45 16.37
CA VAL A 347 -24.35 -7.18 16.27
C VAL A 347 -24.61 -8.67 16.34
N LYS A 348 -23.93 -9.45 15.48
CA LYS A 348 -23.99 -10.91 15.47
C LYS A 348 -22.59 -11.51 15.37
N HIS A 349 -22.40 -12.64 16.04
CA HIS A 349 -21.19 -13.46 15.96
C HIS A 349 -21.61 -14.89 15.63
N GLU A 350 -21.19 -15.39 14.48
CA GLU A 350 -21.53 -16.71 13.97
C GLU A 350 -20.25 -17.41 13.45
N GLY A 351 -19.62 -18.18 14.34
CA GLY A 351 -18.33 -18.81 14.04
C GLY A 351 -17.28 -17.73 13.70
N ASN A 352 -16.69 -17.84 12.52
CA ASN A 352 -15.68 -16.90 12.01
C ASN A 352 -16.25 -15.63 11.36
N LYS A 353 -17.53 -15.34 11.56
CA LYS A 353 -18.22 -14.16 11.00
C LYS A 353 -18.72 -13.26 12.11
N HIS A 354 -18.36 -12.01 12.01
CA HIS A 354 -18.78 -10.96 12.92
C HIS A 354 -19.45 -9.87 12.09
N SER A 355 -20.70 -9.54 12.39
CA SER A 355 -21.44 -8.54 11.61
C SER A 355 -22.10 -7.49 12.48
N ILE A 356 -22.24 -6.29 11.91
CA ILE A 356 -22.96 -5.17 12.50
C ILE A 356 -23.90 -4.57 11.46
N VAL A 357 -25.12 -4.24 11.89
CA VAL A 357 -26.06 -3.44 11.10
C VAL A 357 -26.23 -2.11 11.81
N ILE A 358 -25.93 -1.03 11.11
CA ILE A 358 -25.98 0.33 11.63
C ILE A 358 -27.34 0.95 11.27
N PRO A 359 -28.23 1.19 12.25
CA PRO A 359 -29.63 1.56 11.96
C PRO A 359 -29.84 3.04 11.59
N VAL A 360 -28.76 3.84 11.61
CA VAL A 360 -28.78 5.28 11.29
C VAL A 360 -27.62 5.62 10.38
N GLU A 361 -27.75 6.69 9.61
CA GLU A 361 -26.61 7.26 8.90
C GLU A 361 -25.57 7.76 9.90
N THR A 362 -24.29 7.46 9.67
CA THR A 362 -23.20 7.85 10.57
C THR A 362 -22.53 9.14 10.09
N PRO A 363 -21.97 9.96 10.99
CA PRO A 363 -21.21 11.15 10.60
C PRO A 363 -20.02 10.81 9.73
N ALA A 364 -19.59 11.76 8.90
CA ALA A 364 -18.46 11.59 7.99
C ALA A 364 -17.08 11.63 8.68
N GLU A 365 -17.02 11.93 9.97
CA GLU A 365 -15.75 11.97 10.70
C GLU A 365 -15.38 10.61 11.28
N GLN A 366 -14.15 10.21 11.08
CA GLN A 366 -13.62 8.86 11.28
C GLN A 366 -14.03 8.21 12.61
N TRP A 367 -13.79 8.87 13.72
CA TRP A 367 -13.99 8.31 15.06
C TRP A 367 -15.43 8.39 15.58
N HIS A 368 -16.33 8.96 14.80
CA HIS A 368 -17.74 9.17 15.21
C HIS A 368 -18.60 7.90 15.08
N ALA A 369 -18.11 6.84 14.44
CA ALA A 369 -18.83 5.59 14.31
C ALA A 369 -17.85 4.42 14.42
N GLN A 370 -17.66 3.92 15.64
CA GLN A 370 -16.69 2.86 15.95
C GLN A 370 -17.38 1.58 16.41
N TRP A 371 -16.94 0.48 15.86
CA TRP A 371 -17.23 -0.86 16.36
C TRP A 371 -15.92 -1.57 16.70
N ALA A 372 -15.84 -2.12 17.90
CA ALA A 372 -14.65 -2.84 18.35
C ALA A 372 -14.97 -4.27 18.78
N LEU A 373 -14.18 -5.22 18.32
CA LEU A 373 -14.04 -6.55 18.92
C LEU A 373 -12.95 -6.43 19.99
N THR A 374 -13.34 -6.44 21.26
CA THR A 374 -12.47 -6.07 22.39
C THR A 374 -12.23 -7.24 23.36
N GLU A 375 -11.23 -7.08 24.22
CA GLU A 375 -10.85 -8.09 25.22
C GLU A 375 -10.42 -9.44 24.62
N VAL A 376 -9.93 -9.43 23.36
CA VAL A 376 -9.47 -10.63 22.67
C VAL A 376 -8.24 -11.17 23.42
N PRO A 377 -8.26 -12.42 23.96
CA PRO A 377 -7.24 -12.93 24.86
C PRO A 377 -5.99 -13.43 24.11
N VAL A 378 -5.39 -12.54 23.32
CA VAL A 378 -4.15 -12.77 22.59
C VAL A 378 -3.10 -11.79 23.07
N ALA A 379 -1.97 -12.32 23.54
CA ALA A 379 -0.84 -11.52 23.97
C ALA A 379 0.22 -11.39 22.86
N ILE A 380 0.74 -10.17 22.67
CA ILE A 380 1.79 -9.87 21.70
C ILE A 380 2.86 -9.06 22.41
N LYS A 381 4.13 -9.50 22.30
CA LYS A 381 5.26 -8.83 22.95
C LYS A 381 5.98 -7.89 21.99
N MET A 382 6.55 -6.83 22.54
CA MET A 382 7.40 -5.91 21.78
C MET A 382 8.47 -6.67 20.97
N GLY A 383 8.59 -6.32 19.68
CA GLY A 383 9.55 -6.93 18.77
C GLY A 383 9.11 -8.25 18.13
N GLN A 384 7.98 -8.81 18.52
CA GLN A 384 7.38 -9.92 17.76
C GLN A 384 6.81 -9.40 16.45
N LYS A 385 6.88 -10.24 15.41
CA LYS A 385 6.27 -10.00 14.12
C LYS A 385 4.92 -10.69 14.06
N VAL A 386 3.96 -10.02 13.48
CA VAL A 386 2.58 -10.51 13.40
C VAL A 386 2.10 -10.45 11.95
N ASP A 387 1.54 -11.55 11.48
CA ASP A 387 0.74 -11.56 10.26
C ASP A 387 -0.73 -11.42 10.64
N PHE A 388 -1.42 -10.53 9.94
CA PHE A 388 -2.85 -10.32 10.13
C PHE A 388 -3.57 -10.26 8.78
N SER A 389 -4.74 -10.86 8.68
CA SER A 389 -5.69 -10.57 7.61
C SER A 389 -7.13 -10.79 8.05
N CYS A 390 -8.05 -10.08 7.41
CA CYS A 390 -9.48 -10.37 7.49
C CYS A 390 -10.16 -10.02 6.17
N LYS A 391 -11.35 -10.62 5.94
CA LYS A 391 -12.26 -10.24 4.87
C LYS A 391 -13.30 -9.29 5.43
N VAL A 392 -13.57 -8.23 4.69
CA VAL A 392 -14.62 -7.25 4.99
C VAL A 392 -15.64 -7.29 3.88
N LYS A 393 -16.90 -7.45 4.22
CA LYS A 393 -18.02 -7.37 3.27
C LYS A 393 -19.01 -6.33 3.73
N THR A 394 -19.42 -5.46 2.82
CA THR A 394 -20.41 -4.42 3.11
C THR A 394 -21.57 -4.49 2.15
N SER A 395 -22.78 -4.25 2.65
CA SER A 395 -24.02 -4.19 1.86
C SER A 395 -24.21 -2.85 1.14
N ALA A 396 -23.46 -1.82 1.55
CA ALA A 396 -23.49 -0.48 0.97
C ALA A 396 -22.07 0.07 0.91
N PRO A 397 -21.76 1.02 0.02
CA PRO A 397 -20.47 1.69 -0.01
C PRO A 397 -20.13 2.34 1.32
N LEU A 398 -18.89 2.16 1.79
CA LEU A 398 -18.33 2.84 2.95
C LEU A 398 -17.34 3.88 2.45
N PRO A 399 -17.65 5.18 2.52
CA PRO A 399 -16.74 6.23 2.05
C PRO A 399 -15.41 6.20 2.78
N LEU A 400 -15.44 5.87 4.07
CA LEU A 400 -14.26 5.80 4.91
C LEU A 400 -14.40 4.69 5.94
N ALA A 401 -13.41 3.80 5.99
CA ALA A 401 -13.31 2.81 7.04
C ALA A 401 -11.88 2.76 7.59
N THR A 402 -11.72 2.69 8.89
CA THR A 402 -10.43 2.50 9.54
C THR A 402 -10.40 1.15 10.20
N PHE A 403 -9.25 0.46 10.10
CA PHE A 403 -8.98 -0.76 10.84
C PHE A 403 -7.74 -0.54 11.69
N LYS A 404 -7.88 -0.76 13.01
CA LYS A 404 -6.80 -0.62 13.98
C LYS A 404 -6.76 -1.85 14.87
N LEU A 405 -5.61 -2.48 14.97
CA LEU A 405 -5.36 -3.56 15.91
C LEU A 405 -4.40 -3.07 16.99
N CYS A 406 -4.91 -2.93 18.21
CA CYS A 406 -4.18 -2.33 19.33
C CYS A 406 -4.41 -3.08 20.63
N ASP A 407 -3.64 -2.69 21.67
CA ASP A 407 -3.89 -3.16 23.02
C ASP A 407 -5.25 -2.67 23.55
N THR A 408 -5.96 -3.54 24.27
CA THR A 408 -7.28 -3.20 24.85
C THR A 408 -7.20 -2.03 25.83
N GLY A 409 -6.12 -1.96 26.60
CA GLY A 409 -5.92 -0.95 27.65
C GLY A 409 -5.11 0.29 27.20
N ASN A 410 -4.51 0.27 25.98
CA ASN A 410 -3.63 1.34 25.53
C ASN A 410 -3.72 1.50 24.00
N ASP A 411 -4.51 2.45 23.56
CA ASP A 411 -4.70 2.75 22.14
C ASP A 411 -3.44 3.24 21.42
N ASP A 412 -2.45 3.71 22.17
CA ASP A 412 -1.16 4.16 21.64
C ASP A 412 -0.14 3.03 21.45
N SER A 413 -0.53 1.79 21.75
CA SER A 413 0.22 0.57 21.44
C SER A 413 -0.58 -0.24 20.40
N PHE A 414 -0.13 -0.25 19.15
CA PHE A 414 -0.87 -0.87 18.05
C PHE A 414 0.05 -1.51 17.01
N LEU A 415 -0.48 -2.46 16.25
CA LEU A 415 0.20 -3.09 15.12
C LEU A 415 -0.02 -2.29 13.83
N PHE A 416 -1.24 -1.87 13.59
CA PHE A 416 -1.64 -1.04 12.47
C PHE A 416 -2.83 -0.17 12.84
N ALA A 417 -2.98 0.95 12.13
CA ALA A 417 -4.11 1.88 12.25
C ALA A 417 -4.25 2.60 10.90
N ASP A 418 -4.85 1.91 9.92
CA ASP A 418 -4.92 2.40 8.56
C ASP A 418 -6.35 2.68 8.13
N MET A 419 -6.46 3.70 7.29
CA MET A 419 -7.70 4.13 6.69
C MET A 419 -7.85 3.53 5.29
N TYR A 420 -9.05 3.08 4.99
CA TYR A 420 -9.46 2.57 3.70
C TYR A 420 -10.64 3.40 3.21
N THR A 421 -10.62 3.74 1.93
CA THR A 421 -11.65 4.58 1.32
C THR A 421 -12.41 3.79 0.28
N ASP A 422 -13.67 4.13 0.08
CA ASP A 422 -14.56 3.55 -0.93
C ASP A 422 -14.62 2.02 -0.92
N ILE A 423 -14.74 1.44 0.26
CA ILE A 423 -14.95 0.00 0.39
C ILE A 423 -16.33 -0.36 -0.15
N GLN A 424 -16.37 -1.19 -1.19
CA GLN A 424 -17.58 -1.71 -1.79
C GLN A 424 -17.51 -3.23 -1.93
N GLY A 425 -18.59 -3.90 -1.56
CA GLY A 425 -18.68 -5.36 -1.69
C GLY A 425 -17.71 -6.10 -0.77
N GLU A 426 -16.73 -6.80 -1.32
CA GLU A 426 -15.74 -7.55 -0.55
C GLU A 426 -14.37 -6.88 -0.61
N TYR A 427 -13.71 -6.78 0.53
CA TYR A 427 -12.38 -6.20 0.70
C TYR A 427 -11.52 -7.06 1.64
N VAL A 428 -10.20 -7.05 1.45
CA VAL A 428 -9.26 -7.77 2.31
C VAL A 428 -8.31 -6.78 2.98
N VAL A 429 -8.30 -6.79 4.30
CA VAL A 429 -7.29 -6.14 5.13
C VAL A 429 -6.17 -7.15 5.37
N ARG A 430 -4.91 -6.81 5.10
CA ARG A 430 -3.76 -7.69 5.29
C ARG A 430 -2.51 -6.93 5.65
N TYR A 431 -1.80 -7.45 6.66
CA TYR A 431 -0.50 -7.02 7.11
C TYR A 431 0.43 -8.20 7.25
N ASP A 432 1.61 -8.08 6.69
CA ASP A 432 2.69 -9.05 6.79
C ASP A 432 3.79 -8.48 7.71
N ASP A 433 4.26 -9.28 8.66
CA ASP A 433 5.35 -8.90 9.57
C ASP A 433 5.12 -7.59 10.36
N ALA A 434 3.87 -7.24 10.68
CA ALA A 434 3.56 -6.08 11.51
C ALA A 434 4.24 -6.17 12.89
N VAL A 435 4.71 -5.05 13.41
CA VAL A 435 5.32 -4.96 14.75
C VAL A 435 4.60 -3.89 15.57
N ILE A 436 4.63 -4.04 16.88
CA ILE A 436 4.03 -3.04 17.79
C ILE A 436 4.70 -1.69 17.56
N LYS A 437 3.89 -0.66 17.36
CA LYS A 437 4.27 0.75 17.18
C LYS A 437 3.27 1.68 17.89
N GLY A 438 3.49 2.97 17.83
CA GLY A 438 2.62 4.01 18.41
C GLY A 438 3.40 5.06 19.18
N ASN A 439 2.68 5.97 19.83
CA ASN A 439 3.31 7.04 20.65
C ASN A 439 3.78 6.54 22.01
N ASN A 440 3.14 5.50 22.54
CA ASN A 440 3.52 4.87 23.82
C ASN A 440 3.44 3.34 23.67
N PRO A 441 4.33 2.74 22.84
CA PRO A 441 4.25 1.32 22.53
C PRO A 441 4.67 0.46 23.73
N GLY A 442 3.98 -0.63 23.95
CA GLY A 442 4.24 -1.61 25.00
C GLY A 442 3.71 -2.98 24.63
N ASP A 443 4.05 -4.00 25.43
CA ASP A 443 3.46 -5.32 25.30
C ASP A 443 1.94 -5.24 25.37
N MET A 444 1.27 -6.03 24.57
CA MET A 444 -0.18 -6.19 24.56
C MET A 444 -0.54 -7.49 25.27
N ASP A 445 -1.30 -7.41 26.35
CA ASP A 445 -1.78 -8.62 27.04
C ASP A 445 -3.13 -9.11 26.51
N LYS A 446 -3.94 -8.19 26.02
CA LYS A 446 -5.16 -8.43 25.28
C LYS A 446 -5.28 -7.41 24.17
N ILE A 447 -5.83 -7.82 23.05
CA ILE A 447 -5.97 -6.95 21.89
C ILE A 447 -7.43 -6.60 21.62
N LYS A 448 -7.62 -5.54 20.86
CA LYS A 448 -8.89 -5.17 20.24
C LYS A 448 -8.70 -4.80 18.76
N LEU A 449 -9.66 -5.24 17.94
CA LEU A 449 -9.79 -4.80 16.57
C LEU A 449 -10.86 -3.69 16.54
N VAL A 450 -10.42 -2.47 16.34
CA VAL A 450 -11.29 -1.29 16.22
C VAL A 450 -11.54 -1.01 14.74
N MET A 451 -12.79 -0.77 14.40
CA MET A 451 -13.25 -0.46 13.06
C MET A 451 -14.09 0.81 13.10
N ASP A 452 -13.72 1.80 12.30
CA ASP A 452 -14.50 3.04 12.15
C ASP A 452 -15.21 2.99 10.79
N PHE A 453 -16.47 3.43 10.77
CA PHE A 453 -17.32 3.41 9.57
C PHE A 453 -17.94 4.79 9.32
N ALA A 454 -17.08 5.79 9.17
CA ALA A 454 -17.51 7.17 8.94
C ALA A 454 -18.29 7.31 7.62
N GLY A 455 -19.43 7.99 7.69
CA GLY A 455 -20.31 8.19 6.54
C GLY A 455 -21.04 6.92 6.08
N ALA A 456 -21.09 5.87 6.90
CA ALA A 456 -21.84 4.68 6.55
C ALA A 456 -23.34 5.00 6.45
N PRO A 457 -24.03 4.59 5.36
CA PRO A 457 -25.44 4.87 5.19
C PRO A 457 -26.30 4.05 6.17
N LYS A 458 -27.50 4.54 6.39
CA LYS A 458 -28.48 3.85 7.22
C LYS A 458 -28.69 2.41 6.73
N ASP A 459 -28.82 1.49 7.69
CA ASP A 459 -29.05 0.05 7.49
C ASP A 459 -27.89 -0.67 6.77
N ALA A 460 -26.71 -0.04 6.70
CA ALA A 460 -25.51 -0.70 6.20
C ALA A 460 -25.18 -1.92 7.08
N GLU A 461 -25.05 -3.08 6.45
CA GLU A 461 -24.53 -4.30 7.07
C GLU A 461 -23.05 -4.46 6.70
N ILE A 462 -22.22 -4.56 7.73
CA ILE A 462 -20.77 -4.76 7.59
C ILE A 462 -20.42 -6.08 8.27
N THR A 463 -19.80 -6.98 7.53
CA THR A 463 -19.33 -8.28 8.02
C THR A 463 -17.82 -8.33 7.95
N VAL A 464 -17.17 -8.69 9.05
CA VAL A 464 -15.76 -9.04 9.12
C VAL A 464 -15.66 -10.54 9.35
N SER A 465 -14.89 -11.23 8.53
CA SER A 465 -14.78 -12.68 8.59
C SER A 465 -13.37 -13.18 8.29
N ASP A 466 -13.15 -14.47 8.55
CA ASP A 466 -11.89 -15.16 8.29
C ASP A 466 -10.69 -14.41 8.86
N ILE A 467 -10.81 -13.93 10.10
CA ILE A 467 -9.74 -13.19 10.76
C ILE A 467 -8.58 -14.16 11.05
N VAL A 468 -7.40 -13.81 10.57
CA VAL A 468 -6.17 -14.57 10.81
C VAL A 468 -5.20 -13.69 11.59
N LEU A 469 -4.65 -14.22 12.67
CA LEU A 469 -3.63 -13.58 13.49
C LEU A 469 -2.55 -14.61 13.86
N ILE A 470 -1.36 -14.41 13.34
CA ILE A 470 -0.21 -15.31 13.56
C ILE A 470 0.91 -14.51 14.19
N VAL A 471 1.35 -14.89 15.39
CA VAL A 471 2.50 -14.32 16.07
C VAL A 471 3.74 -15.16 15.74
N LYS A 472 4.80 -14.50 15.24
CA LYS A 472 6.07 -15.13 14.79
C LYS A 472 7.18 -15.02 15.80
#